data_3b03c8d49f7a467951466c21075afa47
#
_entry.id   3b03c8d49f7a467951466c21075afa47
#
_cell.length_a   1.000
_cell.length_b   1.000
_cell.length_c   1.000
_cell.angle_alpha   90.00
_cell.angle_beta   90.00
_cell.angle_gamma   90.00
#
_symmetry.space_group_name_H-M   'P 1'
#
loop_
_entity.id
_entity.type
_entity.pdbx_description
1 polymer ?
#
loop_
_entity_poly.entity_id
_entity_poly.type
_entity_poly.pdbx_seq_one_letter_code
_entity_poly.pdbx_strand_id
1 'polypeptide(L)'
;MPVSAAHRSLRSLALLAAAACLCAWVPGHLWAAPQSRRAPPAEVTRGAASGGRLGQLPEEPGYNPSLLVGTAALLAAAAAGLRRRSQIARYATESYQQLEFKFPSNYEAIADTHPHEKKTDIVCTIGPKSWDPEVLVKLMDAGMNVIRCNMSHGDHEEQSMKLANLEKAYELKPEFRGKIKILMDTRGPEIRTGKFEVYNSKKELKAGQPFKLMCSDYSEKGDETKVSVTYSKLPRDVKPGQTILIQDGTVMLEVTEVAADHIMTKVVNDCRLGEKKNVNVPGIKIDIPVVDEREVFDIEKWAVPTKADYIALSFVQCADDVRECRKHCGGQPIQIISKIESVEGMRNFDEILAESDGIMVARGDLGMEIPMEKIFMAQKMMIQKTKAAGKIIVTATEMLASMEDKPFPTRAEACDVANAVLDGSDAVMLSSEVA
;
A
#
# COMPACT_ATOMS: atom_id res chain seq x y z
N MET A 1 -14.86 21.53 27.79
CA MET A 1 -14.73 22.81 27.08
C MET A 1 -14.13 22.52 25.72
N PRO A 2 -14.67 22.99 24.60
CA PRO A 2 -14.10 22.71 23.29
C PRO A 2 -12.77 23.45 23.15
N VAL A 3 -11.71 22.73 22.83
CA VAL A 3 -10.39 23.28 22.50
C VAL A 3 -10.59 24.15 21.25
N SER A 4 -10.17 25.42 21.31
CA SER A 4 -10.43 26.41 20.26
C SER A 4 -9.85 25.99 18.91
N ALA A 5 -10.49 26.42 17.82
CA ALA A 5 -10.07 26.12 16.45
C ALA A 5 -8.60 26.54 16.18
N ALA A 6 -8.11 27.57 16.85
CA ALA A 6 -6.72 28.04 16.77
C ALA A 6 -5.70 26.99 17.27
N HIS A 7 -6.02 26.22 18.30
CA HIS A 7 -5.15 25.16 18.82
C HIS A 7 -5.09 23.96 17.88
N ARG A 8 -6.16 23.67 17.12
CA ARG A 8 -6.19 22.59 16.14
C ARG A 8 -5.36 22.91 14.90
N SER A 9 -5.42 24.15 14.43
CA SER A 9 -4.65 24.66 13.30
C SER A 9 -3.12 24.64 13.53
N LEU A 10 -2.68 24.94 14.77
CA LEU A 10 -1.27 24.87 15.14
C LEU A 10 -0.71 23.42 15.18
N ARG A 11 -1.56 22.45 15.50
CA ARG A 11 -1.15 21.03 15.52
C ARG A 11 -0.92 20.49 14.11
N SER A 12 -1.79 20.80 13.14
CA SER A 12 -1.60 20.40 11.74
C SER A 12 -0.34 20.99 11.12
N LEU A 13 0.01 22.23 11.49
CA LEU A 13 1.25 22.89 11.08
C LEU A 13 2.50 22.22 11.65
N ALA A 14 2.48 21.85 12.93
CA ALA A 14 3.58 21.14 13.57
C ALA A 14 3.82 19.77 12.95
N LEU A 15 2.74 19.07 12.57
CA LEU A 15 2.77 17.77 11.87
C LEU A 15 3.50 17.86 10.53
N LEU A 16 3.11 18.81 9.70
CA LEU A 16 3.69 18.95 8.37
C LEU A 16 5.10 19.54 8.42
N ALA A 17 5.38 20.46 9.35
CA ALA A 17 6.72 20.93 9.58
C ALA A 17 7.65 19.79 10.01
N ALA A 18 7.18 18.87 10.87
CA ALA A 18 7.94 17.69 11.25
C ALA A 18 8.17 16.75 10.06
N ALA A 19 7.12 16.46 9.28
CA ALA A 19 7.24 15.62 8.09
C ALA A 19 8.10 16.29 6.99
N ALA A 20 7.92 17.59 6.75
CA ALA A 20 8.73 18.36 5.79
C ALA A 20 10.20 18.44 6.20
N CYS A 21 10.50 18.66 7.48
CA CYS A 21 11.87 18.64 8.00
C CYS A 21 12.51 17.26 7.84
N LEU A 22 11.78 16.18 8.13
CA LEU A 22 12.27 14.81 7.96
C LEU A 22 12.49 14.46 6.48
N CYS A 23 11.60 14.89 5.58
CA CYS A 23 11.73 14.68 4.13
C CYS A 23 12.81 15.58 3.49
N ALA A 24 13.08 16.77 4.02
CA ALA A 24 14.06 17.71 3.47
C ALA A 24 15.51 17.41 3.91
N TRP A 25 15.70 16.63 4.96
CA TRP A 25 17.01 16.43 5.57
C TRP A 25 17.92 15.44 4.84
N VAL A 26 17.46 14.79 3.78
CA VAL A 26 18.29 13.90 2.96
C VAL A 26 19.08 14.72 1.94
N PRO A 27 20.42 14.76 2.00
CA PRO A 27 21.23 15.58 1.10
C PRO A 27 21.08 15.13 -0.35
N GLY A 28 20.67 16.05 -1.22
CA GLY A 28 20.36 15.78 -2.62
C GLY A 28 21.54 15.70 -3.60
N HIS A 29 22.75 15.35 -3.16
CA HIS A 29 23.95 15.42 -3.98
C HIS A 29 24.55 14.05 -4.30
N LEU A 30 23.81 13.07 -4.78
CA LEU A 30 24.43 11.80 -5.21
C LEU A 30 23.66 11.09 -6.33
N TRP A 31 23.40 11.82 -7.43
CA TRP A 31 23.12 11.21 -8.71
C TRP A 31 24.26 11.53 -9.69
N ALA A 32 25.43 10.97 -9.44
CA ALA A 32 26.48 10.84 -10.46
C ALA A 32 26.50 9.36 -10.86
N ALA A 33 26.11 9.08 -12.09
CA ALA A 33 26.22 7.74 -12.66
C ALA A 33 27.68 7.25 -12.60
N PRO A 34 27.97 6.02 -12.13
CA PRO A 34 29.31 5.52 -12.13
C PRO A 34 29.76 5.20 -13.55
N GLN A 35 30.91 5.74 -13.95
CA GLN A 35 31.58 5.36 -15.19
C GLN A 35 32.00 3.90 -15.08
N SER A 36 31.58 3.07 -16.04
CA SER A 36 31.88 1.66 -16.15
C SER A 36 33.41 1.46 -16.33
N ARG A 37 34.10 0.90 -15.35
CA ARG A 37 35.42 0.28 -15.55
C ARG A 37 35.19 -1.07 -16.20
N ARG A 38 35.67 -1.21 -17.45
CA ARG A 38 35.72 -2.49 -18.16
C ARG A 38 36.66 -3.44 -17.43
N ALA A 39 36.20 -4.63 -17.11
CA ALA A 39 37.04 -5.73 -16.68
C ALA A 39 37.81 -6.32 -17.89
N PRO A 40 39.03 -6.81 -17.70
CA PRO A 40 39.82 -7.44 -18.79
C PRO A 40 39.23 -8.81 -19.19
N PRO A 41 39.39 -9.23 -20.44
CA PRO A 41 38.81 -10.47 -20.93
C PRO A 41 39.53 -11.69 -20.33
N ALA A 42 38.75 -12.70 -19.94
CA ALA A 42 39.27 -13.99 -19.47
C ALA A 42 39.81 -14.82 -20.65
N GLU A 43 41.02 -15.36 -20.52
CA GLU A 43 41.65 -16.30 -21.44
C GLU A 43 40.88 -17.64 -21.45
N VAL A 44 40.53 -18.08 -22.67
CA VAL A 44 39.92 -19.38 -22.91
C VAL A 44 41.04 -20.37 -23.27
N THR A 45 41.35 -21.27 -22.34
CA THR A 45 42.23 -22.41 -22.64
C THR A 45 41.47 -23.50 -23.42
N ARG A 46 41.94 -23.81 -24.61
CA ARG A 46 41.45 -24.92 -25.43
C ARG A 46 42.00 -26.25 -24.91
N GLY A 47 41.07 -27.12 -24.44
CA GLY A 47 41.36 -28.53 -24.20
C GLY A 47 40.99 -29.36 -25.42
N ALA A 48 41.93 -30.19 -25.88
CA ALA A 48 41.78 -31.08 -27.03
C ALA A 48 40.91 -32.30 -26.69
N ALA A 49 39.96 -32.66 -27.55
CA ALA A 49 39.15 -33.86 -27.45
C ALA A 49 39.58 -34.90 -28.50
N SER A 50 39.86 -36.10 -28.01
CA SER A 50 40.18 -37.32 -28.80
C SER A 50 38.94 -37.95 -29.41
N GLY A 51 39.10 -38.52 -30.60
CA GLY A 51 38.04 -39.10 -31.44
C GLY A 51 37.43 -40.41 -30.91
N GLY A 52 36.18 -40.62 -31.23
CA GLY A 52 35.42 -41.86 -31.06
C GLY A 52 34.44 -42.10 -32.22
N ARG A 53 34.38 -43.33 -32.66
CA ARG A 53 33.82 -43.87 -33.90
C ARG A 53 32.33 -43.61 -34.12
N LEU A 54 31.97 -43.40 -35.42
CA LEU A 54 30.60 -43.40 -36.00
C LEU A 54 29.92 -44.77 -35.84
N GLY A 55 28.74 -44.74 -35.23
CA GLY A 55 27.74 -45.81 -35.27
C GLY A 55 26.52 -45.36 -36.12
N GLN A 56 26.01 -46.28 -36.93
CA GLN A 56 24.93 -46.10 -37.90
C GLN A 56 23.60 -45.65 -37.24
N LEU A 57 22.90 -44.72 -37.90
CA LEU A 57 21.56 -44.23 -37.56
C LEU A 57 20.49 -45.12 -38.21
N PRO A 58 19.34 -45.37 -37.51
CA PRO A 58 18.15 -45.96 -38.15
C PRO A 58 17.29 -44.92 -38.88
N GLU A 59 16.54 -45.35 -39.88
CA GLU A 59 15.70 -44.57 -40.77
C GLU A 59 14.57 -43.86 -40.07
N GLU A 60 14.25 -42.62 -40.51
CA GLU A 60 13.24 -41.73 -40.00
C GLU A 60 11.79 -42.06 -40.46
N PRO A 61 10.76 -41.86 -39.60
CA PRO A 61 9.36 -41.75 -40.01
C PRO A 61 8.97 -40.30 -40.31
N GLY A 62 8.21 -40.14 -41.40
CA GLY A 62 7.74 -38.95 -42.09
C GLY A 62 7.51 -37.66 -41.31
N TYR A 63 8.02 -36.61 -41.86
CA TYR A 63 8.02 -35.22 -41.38
C TYR A 63 6.68 -34.51 -41.67
N ASN A 64 6.05 -33.95 -40.64
CA ASN A 64 4.86 -33.11 -40.78
C ASN A 64 5.19 -31.66 -40.42
N PRO A 65 5.30 -30.72 -41.39
CA PRO A 65 5.80 -29.36 -41.16
C PRO A 65 4.88 -28.45 -40.30
N SER A 66 3.62 -28.81 -40.13
CA SER A 66 2.66 -27.98 -39.37
C SER A 66 2.80 -28.07 -37.84
N LEU A 67 3.46 -29.10 -37.30
CA LEU A 67 3.73 -29.22 -35.84
C LEU A 67 4.94 -28.41 -35.37
N LEU A 68 5.87 -28.04 -36.25
CA LEU A 68 7.07 -27.30 -35.91
C LEU A 68 6.83 -25.79 -35.71
N VAL A 69 5.82 -25.22 -36.35
CA VAL A 69 5.52 -23.78 -36.20
C VAL A 69 4.92 -23.50 -34.82
N GLY A 70 4.09 -24.39 -34.29
CA GLY A 70 3.47 -24.27 -32.96
C GLY A 70 4.49 -24.42 -31.83
N THR A 71 5.43 -25.37 -31.92
CA THR A 71 6.45 -25.61 -30.90
C THR A 71 7.52 -24.54 -30.90
N ALA A 72 7.89 -23.99 -32.07
CA ALA A 72 8.83 -22.87 -32.15
C ALA A 72 8.25 -21.57 -31.56
N ALA A 73 6.95 -21.29 -31.76
CA ALA A 73 6.29 -20.13 -31.17
C ALA A 73 6.17 -20.25 -29.64
N LEU A 74 5.83 -21.44 -29.12
CA LEU A 74 5.79 -21.71 -27.68
C LEU A 74 7.17 -21.63 -27.03
N LEU A 75 8.21 -22.14 -27.68
CA LEU A 75 9.58 -22.04 -27.20
C LEU A 75 10.11 -20.60 -27.26
N ALA A 76 9.73 -19.82 -28.28
CA ALA A 76 10.08 -18.41 -28.37
C ALA A 76 9.37 -17.57 -27.29
N ALA A 77 8.09 -17.85 -27.01
CA ALA A 77 7.33 -17.19 -25.93
C ALA A 77 7.89 -17.55 -24.53
N ALA A 78 8.24 -18.83 -24.31
CA ALA A 78 8.89 -19.29 -23.08
C ALA A 78 10.28 -18.68 -22.91
N ALA A 79 11.07 -18.59 -24.00
CA ALA A 79 12.40 -17.95 -23.99
C ALA A 79 12.31 -16.43 -23.77
N ALA A 80 11.26 -15.76 -24.32
CA ALA A 80 11.01 -14.34 -24.07
C ALA A 80 10.59 -14.09 -22.62
N GLY A 81 9.76 -14.97 -22.04
CA GLY A 81 9.38 -14.93 -20.61
C GLY A 81 10.56 -15.17 -19.69
N LEU A 82 11.45 -16.12 -20.01
CA LEU A 82 12.69 -16.39 -19.27
C LEU A 82 13.69 -15.25 -19.42
N ARG A 83 13.80 -14.61 -20.60
CA ARG A 83 14.65 -13.43 -20.80
C ARG A 83 14.12 -12.22 -20.04
N ARG A 84 12.81 -11.99 -20.00
CA ARG A 84 12.19 -10.94 -19.15
C ARG A 84 12.44 -11.19 -17.67
N ARG A 85 12.24 -12.42 -17.18
CA ARG A 85 12.57 -12.79 -15.79
C ARG A 85 14.05 -12.61 -15.46
N SER A 86 14.95 -12.97 -16.37
CA SER A 86 16.39 -12.80 -16.17
C SER A 86 16.83 -11.33 -16.25
N GLN A 87 16.17 -10.50 -17.05
CA GLN A 87 16.42 -9.06 -17.05
C GLN A 87 15.94 -8.40 -15.75
N ILE A 88 14.73 -8.72 -15.28
CA ILE A 88 14.22 -8.21 -13.99
C ILE A 88 15.11 -8.68 -12.84
N ALA A 89 15.55 -9.96 -12.84
CA ALA A 89 16.47 -10.47 -11.83
C ALA A 89 17.88 -9.82 -11.93
N ARG A 90 18.38 -9.51 -13.12
CA ARG A 90 19.65 -8.78 -13.30
C ARG A 90 19.53 -7.32 -12.86
N TYR A 91 18.45 -6.63 -13.20
CA TYR A 91 18.22 -5.27 -12.69
C TYR A 91 18.09 -5.25 -11.17
N ALA A 92 17.46 -6.25 -10.58
CA ALA A 92 17.37 -6.37 -9.11
C ALA A 92 18.73 -6.64 -8.45
N THR A 93 19.66 -7.31 -9.11
CA THR A 93 21.01 -7.61 -8.57
C THR A 93 22.07 -6.54 -8.90
N GLU A 94 21.94 -5.84 -10.02
CA GLU A 94 22.90 -4.80 -10.43
C GLU A 94 22.61 -3.43 -9.81
N SER A 95 21.37 -3.17 -9.34
CA SER A 95 21.01 -1.93 -8.68
C SER A 95 21.35 -1.88 -7.18
N TYR A 96 21.96 -2.92 -6.63
CA TYR A 96 22.54 -2.90 -5.29
C TYR A 96 23.88 -2.15 -5.27
N GLN A 97 23.95 -1.00 -5.89
CA GLN A 97 24.96 -0.04 -5.49
C GLN A 97 24.44 0.61 -4.22
N GLN A 98 25.06 0.29 -3.09
CA GLN A 98 24.88 1.01 -1.83
C GLN A 98 24.87 2.49 -2.16
N LEU A 99 23.74 3.14 -1.93
CA LEU A 99 23.69 4.59 -1.86
C LEU A 99 24.68 4.99 -0.76
N GLU A 100 25.83 5.49 -1.12
CA GLU A 100 26.76 6.05 -0.16
C GLU A 100 26.17 7.34 0.38
N PHE A 101 25.37 7.25 1.43
CA PHE A 101 24.89 8.39 2.16
C PHE A 101 26.06 9.04 2.88
N LYS A 102 26.38 10.27 2.52
CA LYS A 102 27.27 11.10 3.32
C LYS A 102 26.46 11.73 4.44
N PHE A 103 26.44 11.06 5.57
CA PHE A 103 25.88 11.63 6.78
C PHE A 103 26.68 12.88 7.23
N PRO A 104 26.03 13.86 7.87
CA PRO A 104 26.73 14.96 8.50
C PRO A 104 27.78 14.44 9.46
N SER A 105 28.99 14.97 9.34
CA SER A 105 30.16 14.48 10.10
C SER A 105 30.44 15.29 11.37
N ASN A 106 29.72 16.38 11.60
CA ASN A 106 29.89 17.25 12.74
C ASN A 106 28.55 17.76 13.29
N TYR A 107 28.58 18.35 14.50
CA TYR A 107 27.38 18.84 15.17
C TYR A 107 26.71 19.99 14.41
N GLU A 108 27.47 20.90 13.83
CA GLU A 108 26.95 22.07 13.11
C GLU A 108 26.09 21.66 11.93
N ALA A 109 26.54 20.67 11.17
CA ALA A 109 25.76 20.12 10.06
C ALA A 109 24.53 19.32 10.51
N ILE A 110 24.57 18.67 11.70
CA ILE A 110 23.41 18.00 12.29
C ILE A 110 22.41 19.02 12.84
N ALA A 111 22.90 20.11 13.42
CA ALA A 111 22.07 21.14 14.04
C ALA A 111 21.53 22.16 13.02
N ASP A 112 21.92 22.08 11.76
CA ASP A 112 21.45 22.97 10.72
C ASP A 112 19.96 22.71 10.45
N THR A 113 19.12 23.72 10.76
CA THR A 113 17.67 23.70 10.58
C THR A 113 17.20 24.56 9.41
N HIS A 114 18.13 25.01 8.54
CA HIS A 114 17.73 25.75 7.34
C HIS A 114 16.87 24.88 6.44
N PRO A 115 15.76 25.41 5.88
CA PRO A 115 14.92 24.65 5.00
C PRO A 115 15.69 24.31 3.71
N HIS A 116 15.82 23.02 3.46
CA HIS A 116 16.35 22.49 2.20
C HIS A 116 15.21 22.20 1.22
N GLU A 117 15.52 22.16 -0.08
CA GLU A 117 14.57 21.74 -1.08
C GLU A 117 14.12 20.30 -0.79
N LYS A 118 12.81 20.15 -0.55
CA LYS A 118 12.19 18.85 -0.29
C LYS A 118 12.11 18.02 -1.58
N LYS A 119 12.54 16.77 -1.53
CA LYS A 119 12.53 15.84 -2.68
C LYS A 119 11.57 14.67 -2.53
N THR A 120 11.08 14.43 -1.32
CA THR A 120 10.05 13.41 -1.06
C THR A 120 8.72 14.11 -0.90
N ASP A 121 7.70 13.66 -1.63
CA ASP A 121 6.37 14.24 -1.57
C ASP A 121 5.63 13.86 -0.29
N ILE A 122 4.68 14.72 0.12
CA ILE A 122 3.82 14.49 1.27
C ILE A 122 2.39 14.35 0.80
N VAL A 123 1.81 13.19 1.04
CA VAL A 123 0.39 12.89 0.82
C VAL A 123 -0.36 13.15 2.12
N CYS A 124 -1.41 13.97 2.07
CA CYS A 124 -2.24 14.28 3.24
C CYS A 124 -3.67 13.80 3.04
N THR A 125 -4.15 12.98 3.96
CA THR A 125 -5.57 12.60 4.01
C THR A 125 -6.38 13.74 4.57
N ILE A 126 -7.35 14.25 3.80
CA ILE A 126 -8.17 15.37 4.23
C ILE A 126 -9.46 14.89 4.87
N GLY A 127 -9.71 15.41 6.08
CA GLY A 127 -10.87 15.09 6.90
C GLY A 127 -11.35 16.28 7.72
N PRO A 128 -12.22 16.05 8.72
CA PRO A 128 -12.87 17.11 9.51
C PRO A 128 -11.92 18.11 10.18
N LYS A 129 -10.69 17.72 10.44
CA LYS A 129 -9.69 18.62 11.06
C LYS A 129 -8.96 19.50 10.04
N SER A 130 -9.00 19.15 8.74
CA SER A 130 -8.12 19.73 7.72
C SER A 130 -8.82 20.23 6.46
N TRP A 131 -10.12 20.01 6.26
CA TRP A 131 -10.83 20.41 5.05
C TRP A 131 -11.17 21.91 4.93
N ASP A 132 -10.96 22.70 6.01
CA ASP A 132 -11.14 24.16 5.96
C ASP A 132 -10.12 24.80 4.99
N PRO A 133 -10.54 25.73 4.10
CA PRO A 133 -9.63 26.36 3.12
C PRO A 133 -8.39 27.02 3.74
N GLU A 134 -8.52 27.66 4.91
CA GLU A 134 -7.38 28.29 5.58
C GLU A 134 -6.42 27.23 6.14
N VAL A 135 -6.93 26.07 6.55
CA VAL A 135 -6.09 24.93 6.98
C VAL A 135 -5.40 24.30 5.79
N LEU A 136 -6.10 24.13 4.66
CA LEU A 136 -5.50 23.64 3.41
C LEU A 136 -4.35 24.55 2.94
N VAL A 137 -4.50 25.88 3.02
CA VAL A 137 -3.41 26.82 2.74
C VAL A 137 -2.19 26.53 3.60
N LYS A 138 -2.38 26.32 4.90
CA LYS A 138 -1.28 26.00 5.82
C LYS A 138 -0.63 24.66 5.52
N LEU A 139 -1.41 23.65 5.10
CA LEU A 139 -0.89 22.35 4.67
C LEU A 139 -0.04 22.50 3.40
N MET A 140 -0.49 23.30 2.43
CA MET A 140 0.28 23.60 1.21
C MET A 140 1.57 24.35 1.52
N ASP A 141 1.52 25.40 2.36
CA ASP A 141 2.71 26.15 2.80
C ASP A 141 3.71 25.24 3.56
N ALA A 142 3.21 24.26 4.31
CA ALA A 142 4.03 23.29 5.03
C ALA A 142 4.57 22.15 4.15
N GLY A 143 4.19 22.09 2.86
CA GLY A 143 4.77 21.18 1.89
C GLY A 143 3.89 20.02 1.44
N MET A 144 2.57 20.06 1.64
CA MET A 144 1.66 19.07 1.05
C MET A 144 1.76 19.11 -0.48
N ASN A 145 1.89 17.94 -1.11
CA ASN A 145 1.94 17.77 -2.57
C ASN A 145 0.70 17.07 -3.11
N VAL A 146 0.10 16.18 -2.30
CA VAL A 146 -1.03 15.36 -2.74
C VAL A 146 -2.13 15.42 -1.70
N ILE A 147 -3.35 15.75 -2.13
CA ILE A 147 -4.57 15.61 -1.35
C ILE A 147 -5.13 14.21 -1.53
N ARG A 148 -5.29 13.45 -0.43
CA ARG A 148 -5.90 12.12 -0.44
C ARG A 148 -7.35 12.20 -0.01
N CYS A 149 -8.24 11.73 -0.89
CA CYS A 149 -9.66 11.53 -0.66
C CYS A 149 -9.91 10.04 -0.41
N ASN A 150 -10.18 9.67 0.85
CA ASN A 150 -10.39 8.27 1.25
C ASN A 150 -11.87 7.90 1.11
N MET A 151 -12.20 7.02 0.16
CA MET A 151 -13.56 6.58 -0.13
C MET A 151 -14.14 5.62 0.92
N SER A 152 -13.31 5.13 1.86
CA SER A 152 -13.79 4.35 3.02
C SER A 152 -14.62 5.20 4.00
N HIS A 153 -14.50 6.52 3.94
CA HIS A 153 -15.19 7.47 4.81
C HIS A 153 -15.93 8.53 4.00
N GLY A 154 -17.13 8.90 4.46
CA GLY A 154 -17.98 9.86 3.78
C GLY A 154 -18.61 9.31 2.49
N ASP A 155 -19.14 10.21 1.70
CA ASP A 155 -19.76 9.97 0.40
C ASP A 155 -19.13 10.88 -0.68
N HIS A 156 -19.60 10.78 -1.93
CA HIS A 156 -19.11 11.61 -3.04
C HIS A 156 -19.30 13.11 -2.80
N GLU A 157 -20.34 13.51 -2.06
CA GLU A 157 -20.60 14.92 -1.75
C GLU A 157 -19.52 15.44 -0.79
N GLU A 158 -19.20 14.68 0.26
CA GLU A 158 -18.12 15.04 1.19
C GLU A 158 -16.77 15.10 0.48
N GLN A 159 -16.42 14.11 -0.35
CA GLN A 159 -15.16 14.13 -1.07
C GLN A 159 -15.09 15.29 -2.06
N SER A 160 -16.19 15.62 -2.73
CA SER A 160 -16.27 16.76 -3.66
C SER A 160 -16.19 18.11 -2.93
N MET A 161 -16.76 18.21 -1.72
CA MET A 161 -16.62 19.37 -0.85
C MET A 161 -15.17 19.65 -0.48
N LYS A 162 -14.36 18.62 -0.23
CA LYS A 162 -12.91 18.77 0.03
C LYS A 162 -12.20 19.41 -1.16
N LEU A 163 -12.51 18.97 -2.39
CA LEU A 163 -11.95 19.58 -3.60
C LEU A 163 -12.45 21.01 -3.85
N ALA A 164 -13.73 21.28 -3.56
CA ALA A 164 -14.26 22.64 -3.63
C ALA A 164 -13.57 23.58 -2.62
N ASN A 165 -13.21 23.08 -1.44
CA ASN A 165 -12.44 23.84 -0.47
C ASN A 165 -10.97 24.01 -0.88
N LEU A 166 -10.39 23.05 -1.59
CA LEU A 166 -9.06 23.20 -2.20
C LEU A 166 -9.07 24.33 -3.26
N GLU A 167 -10.13 24.45 -4.08
CA GLU A 167 -10.26 25.55 -5.02
C GLU A 167 -10.32 26.92 -4.31
N LYS A 168 -11.07 27.01 -3.19
CA LYS A 168 -11.07 28.23 -2.34
C LYS A 168 -9.68 28.51 -1.74
N ALA A 169 -8.95 27.48 -1.35
CA ALA A 169 -7.58 27.63 -0.88
C ALA A 169 -6.65 28.16 -1.98
N TYR A 170 -6.85 27.78 -3.23
CA TYR A 170 -6.13 28.38 -4.39
C TYR A 170 -6.52 29.85 -4.66
N GLU A 171 -7.72 30.29 -4.28
CA GLU A 171 -8.06 31.73 -4.34
C GLU A 171 -7.24 32.53 -3.32
N LEU A 172 -6.95 31.94 -2.15
CA LEU A 172 -6.12 32.55 -1.11
C LEU A 172 -4.62 32.48 -1.43
N LYS A 173 -4.18 31.44 -2.13
CA LYS A 173 -2.78 31.16 -2.51
C LYS A 173 -2.68 30.65 -3.94
N PRO A 174 -2.78 31.54 -4.94
CA PRO A 174 -2.82 31.16 -6.36
C PRO A 174 -1.56 30.43 -6.86
N GLU A 175 -0.42 30.61 -6.22
CA GLU A 175 0.84 29.97 -6.59
C GLU A 175 0.83 28.45 -6.44
N PHE A 176 -0.12 27.87 -5.69
CA PHE A 176 -0.28 26.43 -5.55
C PHE A 176 -1.21 25.79 -6.58
N ARG A 177 -1.94 26.61 -7.34
CA ARG A 177 -2.87 26.08 -8.35
C ARG A 177 -2.16 25.19 -9.36
N GLY A 178 -2.64 23.94 -9.48
CA GLY A 178 -2.06 22.93 -10.37
C GLY A 178 -0.80 22.23 -9.82
N LYS A 179 -0.34 22.58 -8.62
CA LYS A 179 0.80 21.89 -7.97
C LYS A 179 0.36 20.78 -7.04
N ILE A 180 -0.85 20.84 -6.48
CA ILE A 180 -1.38 19.81 -5.60
C ILE A 180 -2.10 18.76 -6.46
N LYS A 181 -1.72 17.51 -6.30
CA LYS A 181 -2.28 16.36 -7.00
C LYS A 181 -3.44 15.76 -6.22
N ILE A 182 -4.40 15.17 -6.92
CA ILE A 182 -5.58 14.53 -6.33
C ILE A 182 -5.41 13.03 -6.38
N LEU A 183 -5.48 12.38 -5.22
CA LEU A 183 -5.43 10.94 -5.06
C LEU A 183 -6.76 10.45 -4.50
N MET A 184 -7.49 9.63 -5.26
CA MET A 184 -8.61 8.84 -4.78
C MET A 184 -8.08 7.53 -4.19
N ASP A 185 -8.41 7.23 -2.94
CA ASP A 185 -8.08 5.96 -2.29
C ASP A 185 -9.35 5.11 -2.17
N THR A 186 -9.37 3.95 -2.84
CA THR A 186 -10.53 3.06 -2.88
C THR A 186 -10.73 2.36 -1.54
N ARG A 187 -11.93 1.80 -1.33
CA ARG A 187 -12.25 1.09 -0.08
C ARG A 187 -11.62 -0.29 -0.04
N GLY A 188 -11.72 -0.99 -1.16
CA GLY A 188 -11.31 -2.39 -1.29
C GLY A 188 -12.27 -3.39 -0.65
N PRO A 189 -11.99 -4.69 -0.82
CA PRO A 189 -12.84 -5.80 -0.38
C PRO A 189 -12.66 -6.08 1.12
N GLU A 190 -13.04 -5.13 1.99
CA GLU A 190 -12.91 -5.28 3.44
C GLU A 190 -14.00 -6.18 4.01
N ILE A 191 -13.58 -7.10 4.88
CA ILE A 191 -14.52 -7.81 5.76
C ILE A 191 -14.75 -6.95 6.99
N ARG A 192 -16.00 -6.71 7.35
CA ARG A 192 -16.37 -5.90 8.52
C ARG A 192 -17.32 -6.61 9.43
N THR A 193 -17.21 -6.34 10.74
CA THR A 193 -18.21 -6.73 11.72
C THR A 193 -19.51 -5.94 11.55
N GLY A 194 -20.63 -6.53 11.96
CA GLY A 194 -21.96 -5.90 11.96
C GLY A 194 -22.14 -4.91 13.10
N LYS A 195 -23.43 -4.64 13.37
CA LYS A 195 -23.89 -3.74 14.44
C LYS A 195 -24.29 -4.54 15.67
N PHE A 196 -24.30 -3.88 16.81
CA PHE A 196 -24.83 -4.41 18.05
C PHE A 196 -26.31 -4.00 18.25
N GLU A 197 -26.99 -4.66 19.19
CA GLU A 197 -28.37 -4.30 19.54
C GLU A 197 -28.48 -2.86 20.01
N VAL A 198 -27.54 -2.42 20.83
CA VAL A 198 -27.41 -1.02 21.25
C VAL A 198 -26.46 -0.30 20.32
N TYR A 199 -27.00 0.65 19.57
CA TYR A 199 -26.23 1.42 18.58
C TYR A 199 -25.00 2.10 19.18
N ASN A 200 -23.89 2.02 18.48
CA ASN A 200 -22.60 2.61 18.84
C ASN A 200 -22.05 2.14 20.21
N SER A 201 -22.50 0.98 20.68
CA SER A 201 -21.96 0.37 21.91
C SER A 201 -20.64 -0.33 21.64
N LYS A 202 -19.83 -0.47 22.70
CA LYS A 202 -18.65 -1.34 22.70
C LYS A 202 -18.92 -2.52 23.63
N LYS A 203 -18.58 -3.72 23.17
CA LYS A 203 -18.77 -4.95 23.94
C LYS A 203 -17.44 -5.36 24.59
N GLU A 204 -17.44 -5.58 25.89
CA GLU A 204 -16.28 -6.12 26.60
C GLU A 204 -16.21 -7.62 26.40
N LEU A 205 -15.08 -8.09 25.89
CA LEU A 205 -14.80 -9.50 25.68
C LEU A 205 -13.64 -9.91 26.59
N LYS A 206 -13.75 -11.09 27.20
CA LYS A 206 -12.75 -11.64 28.12
C LYS A 206 -11.96 -12.77 27.48
N ALA A 207 -10.67 -12.80 27.76
CA ALA A 207 -9.83 -13.90 27.34
C ALA A 207 -10.37 -15.26 27.78
N GLY A 208 -10.44 -16.20 26.86
CA GLY A 208 -10.95 -17.54 27.07
C GLY A 208 -12.45 -17.72 26.84
N GLN A 209 -13.25 -16.64 26.70
CA GLN A 209 -14.68 -16.79 26.42
C GLN A 209 -14.94 -17.26 24.99
N PRO A 210 -15.97 -18.09 24.74
CA PRO A 210 -16.42 -18.40 23.39
C PRO A 210 -17.07 -17.16 22.76
N PHE A 211 -16.82 -16.97 21.46
CA PHE A 211 -17.42 -15.87 20.69
C PHE A 211 -17.77 -16.37 19.29
N LYS A 212 -18.96 -16.06 18.80
CA LYS A 212 -19.48 -16.52 17.51
C LYS A 212 -19.40 -15.43 16.45
N LEU A 213 -18.82 -15.74 15.30
CA LEU A 213 -18.91 -14.94 14.08
C LEU A 213 -20.01 -15.50 13.19
N MET A 214 -21.07 -14.73 12.97
CA MET A 214 -22.21 -15.12 12.13
C MET A 214 -21.94 -14.68 10.69
N CYS A 215 -22.02 -15.62 9.75
CA CYS A 215 -21.64 -15.41 8.35
C CYS A 215 -22.83 -15.47 7.37
N SER A 216 -24.01 -15.90 7.82
CA SER A 216 -25.19 -16.09 6.97
C SER A 216 -26.02 -14.83 6.78
N ASP A 217 -26.16 -14.01 7.81
CA ASP A 217 -26.95 -12.78 7.79
C ASP A 217 -26.23 -11.62 8.46
N TYR A 218 -25.75 -10.69 7.64
CA TYR A 218 -25.08 -9.47 8.12
C TYR A 218 -26.00 -8.52 8.87
N SER A 219 -27.33 -8.59 8.66
CA SER A 219 -28.30 -7.75 9.34
C SER A 219 -28.53 -8.17 10.80
N GLU A 220 -28.14 -9.40 11.17
CA GLU A 220 -28.26 -9.91 12.52
C GLU A 220 -27.38 -9.12 13.48
N LYS A 221 -28.01 -8.61 14.55
CA LYS A 221 -27.31 -7.80 15.55
C LYS A 221 -26.53 -8.68 16.53
N GLY A 222 -25.36 -8.19 16.87
CA GLY A 222 -24.46 -8.85 17.82
C GLY A 222 -24.68 -8.40 19.26
N ASP A 223 -24.05 -9.14 20.16
CA ASP A 223 -24.00 -8.92 21.61
C ASP A 223 -22.60 -9.28 22.18
N GLU A 224 -22.51 -9.61 23.46
CA GLU A 224 -21.27 -10.03 24.12
C GLU A 224 -20.82 -11.43 23.72
N THR A 225 -21.62 -12.20 22.97
CA THR A 225 -21.37 -13.60 22.60
C THR A 225 -21.23 -13.82 21.11
N LYS A 226 -21.66 -12.87 20.28
CA LYS A 226 -21.71 -13.01 18.84
C LYS A 226 -21.66 -11.66 18.10
N VAL A 227 -21.19 -11.68 16.86
CA VAL A 227 -21.33 -10.56 15.90
C VAL A 227 -21.41 -11.11 14.47
N SER A 228 -22.17 -10.44 13.60
CA SER A 228 -22.21 -10.76 12.18
C SER A 228 -20.97 -10.21 11.44
N VAL A 229 -20.62 -10.82 10.30
CA VAL A 229 -19.57 -10.35 9.41
C VAL A 229 -20.05 -10.26 7.97
N THR A 230 -19.50 -9.32 7.18
CA THR A 230 -19.93 -9.06 5.79
C THR A 230 -19.63 -10.20 4.83
N TYR A 231 -18.64 -11.04 5.12
CA TYR A 231 -18.16 -12.07 4.23
C TYR A 231 -18.79 -13.44 4.55
N SER A 232 -19.81 -13.81 3.79
CA SER A 232 -20.56 -15.06 4.00
C SER A 232 -19.78 -16.33 3.67
N LYS A 233 -18.72 -16.25 2.84
CA LYS A 233 -17.86 -17.38 2.50
C LYS A 233 -16.76 -17.64 3.53
N LEU A 234 -16.64 -16.82 4.59
CA LEU A 234 -15.59 -16.94 5.60
C LEU A 234 -15.47 -18.35 6.19
N PRO A 235 -16.58 -19.08 6.51
CA PRO A 235 -16.50 -20.46 7.01
C PRO A 235 -15.84 -21.45 6.03
N ARG A 236 -15.92 -21.21 4.72
CA ARG A 236 -15.25 -22.05 3.72
C ARG A 236 -13.73 -21.87 3.74
N ASP A 237 -13.29 -20.64 4.03
CA ASP A 237 -11.91 -20.22 3.83
C ASP A 237 -11.04 -20.35 5.09
N VAL A 238 -11.64 -20.49 6.29
CA VAL A 238 -10.93 -20.64 7.56
C VAL A 238 -10.91 -22.08 8.06
N LYS A 239 -9.97 -22.36 8.96
CA LYS A 239 -9.81 -23.68 9.61
C LYS A 239 -9.62 -23.50 11.12
N PRO A 240 -10.02 -24.51 11.93
CA PRO A 240 -9.71 -24.53 13.36
C PRO A 240 -8.22 -24.31 13.62
N GLY A 241 -7.92 -23.52 14.65
CA GLY A 241 -6.56 -23.14 15.05
C GLY A 241 -6.03 -21.87 14.35
N GLN A 242 -6.72 -21.34 13.35
CA GLN A 242 -6.34 -20.05 12.75
C GLN A 242 -6.76 -18.88 13.63
N THR A 243 -6.01 -17.78 13.50
CA THR A 243 -6.31 -16.52 14.20
C THR A 243 -7.12 -15.59 13.29
N ILE A 244 -8.15 -14.97 13.86
CA ILE A 244 -8.90 -13.87 13.24
C ILE A 244 -8.58 -12.61 14.04
N LEU A 245 -8.19 -11.55 13.35
CA LEU A 245 -7.87 -10.25 13.93
C LEU A 245 -9.01 -9.28 13.60
N ILE A 246 -9.49 -8.54 14.59
CA ILE A 246 -10.54 -7.54 14.42
C ILE A 246 -10.07 -6.23 15.03
N GLN A 247 -10.51 -5.10 14.45
CA GLN A 247 -10.24 -3.75 14.96
C GLN A 247 -8.72 -3.52 15.07
N ASP A 248 -8.01 -3.65 13.93
CA ASP A 248 -6.57 -3.46 13.81
C ASP A 248 -5.76 -4.33 14.79
N GLY A 249 -6.22 -5.58 14.98
CA GLY A 249 -5.56 -6.57 15.83
C GLY A 249 -5.78 -6.39 17.34
N THR A 250 -6.55 -5.37 17.77
CA THR A 250 -6.85 -5.19 19.21
C THR A 250 -7.77 -6.27 19.76
N VAL A 251 -8.55 -6.94 18.91
CA VAL A 251 -9.38 -8.12 19.24
C VAL A 251 -8.82 -9.31 18.49
N MET A 252 -8.34 -10.31 19.24
CA MET A 252 -7.76 -11.54 18.70
C MET A 252 -8.68 -12.73 19.03
N LEU A 253 -9.07 -13.46 18.00
CA LEU A 253 -9.92 -14.64 18.11
C LEU A 253 -9.19 -15.86 17.53
N GLU A 254 -9.25 -16.99 18.22
CA GLU A 254 -8.79 -18.30 17.74
C GLU A 254 -9.99 -19.12 17.27
N VAL A 255 -9.97 -19.59 16.02
CA VAL A 255 -11.05 -20.44 15.46
C VAL A 255 -11.04 -21.78 16.16
N THR A 256 -12.16 -22.17 16.78
CA THR A 256 -12.32 -23.46 17.47
C THR A 256 -13.12 -24.46 16.66
N GLU A 257 -14.19 -23.99 15.98
CA GLU A 257 -15.07 -24.82 15.17
C GLU A 257 -15.61 -24.01 13.99
N VAL A 258 -15.83 -24.68 12.87
CA VAL A 258 -16.37 -24.08 11.65
C VAL A 258 -17.65 -24.81 11.25
N ALA A 259 -18.77 -24.07 11.20
CA ALA A 259 -20.06 -24.53 10.68
C ALA A 259 -20.36 -23.88 9.33
N ALA A 260 -21.42 -24.26 8.65
CA ALA A 260 -21.77 -23.75 7.34
C ALA A 260 -22.13 -22.24 7.34
N ASP A 261 -22.71 -21.76 8.44
CA ASP A 261 -23.32 -20.44 8.60
C ASP A 261 -22.61 -19.56 9.63
N HIS A 262 -21.69 -20.13 10.41
CA HIS A 262 -20.96 -19.42 11.47
C HIS A 262 -19.61 -20.05 11.80
N ILE A 263 -18.79 -19.31 12.53
CA ILE A 263 -17.51 -19.74 13.06
C ILE A 263 -17.56 -19.56 14.58
N MET A 264 -17.25 -20.63 15.32
CA MET A 264 -17.00 -20.53 16.75
C MET A 264 -15.54 -20.18 16.98
N THR A 265 -15.33 -19.23 17.85
CA THR A 265 -13.99 -18.78 18.22
C THR A 265 -13.83 -18.68 19.72
N LYS A 266 -12.59 -18.61 20.17
CA LYS A 266 -12.20 -18.30 21.54
C LYS A 266 -11.47 -16.96 21.55
N VAL A 267 -11.89 -16.05 22.41
CA VAL A 267 -11.22 -14.76 22.61
C VAL A 267 -9.84 -14.97 23.22
N VAL A 268 -8.79 -14.41 22.61
CA VAL A 268 -7.41 -14.63 23.04
C VAL A 268 -7.00 -13.63 24.12
N ASN A 269 -7.42 -12.37 24.01
CA ASN A 269 -7.05 -11.28 24.92
C ASN A 269 -8.26 -10.50 25.44
N ASP A 270 -8.16 -9.93 26.65
CA ASP A 270 -9.16 -8.98 27.12
C ASP A 270 -9.23 -7.78 26.19
N CYS A 271 -10.42 -7.44 25.70
CA CYS A 271 -10.58 -6.39 24.68
C CYS A 271 -11.97 -5.77 24.69
N ARG A 272 -12.13 -4.69 23.88
CA ARG A 272 -13.42 -4.03 23.64
C ARG A 272 -13.68 -3.99 22.14
N LEU A 273 -14.71 -4.69 21.69
CA LEU A 273 -15.12 -4.72 20.29
C LEU A 273 -16.15 -3.63 20.00
N GLY A 274 -15.87 -2.79 19.00
CA GLY A 274 -16.80 -1.80 18.44
C GLY A 274 -17.57 -2.34 17.23
N GLU A 275 -18.55 -1.56 16.74
CA GLU A 275 -19.31 -1.87 15.53
C GLU A 275 -18.51 -1.60 14.25
N LYS A 276 -18.81 -2.32 13.16
CA LYS A 276 -18.28 -2.11 11.79
C LYS A 276 -16.74 -2.09 11.73
N LYS A 277 -16.11 -2.93 12.53
CA LYS A 277 -14.65 -3.04 12.57
C LYS A 277 -14.15 -3.98 11.48
N ASN A 278 -12.98 -3.67 10.92
CA ASN A 278 -12.29 -4.54 9.97
C ASN A 278 -12.01 -5.91 10.61
N VAL A 279 -12.03 -6.92 9.76
CA VAL A 279 -11.76 -8.32 10.12
C VAL A 279 -10.69 -8.85 9.17
N ASN A 280 -9.54 -9.18 9.69
CA ASN A 280 -8.41 -9.73 8.95
C ASN A 280 -8.19 -11.20 9.36
N VAL A 281 -7.90 -12.04 8.39
CA VAL A 281 -7.56 -13.45 8.64
C VAL A 281 -6.25 -13.75 7.93
N PRO A 282 -5.13 -13.65 8.66
CA PRO A 282 -3.81 -13.80 8.07
C PRO A 282 -3.65 -15.10 7.27
N GLY A 283 -3.13 -14.98 6.06
CA GLY A 283 -2.76 -16.10 5.22
C GLY A 283 -3.90 -16.80 4.48
N ILE A 284 -5.14 -16.29 4.52
CA ILE A 284 -6.21 -16.76 3.64
C ILE A 284 -6.33 -15.85 2.41
N LYS A 285 -6.74 -16.46 1.29
CA LYS A 285 -7.15 -15.70 0.11
C LYS A 285 -8.64 -15.39 0.22
N ILE A 286 -8.98 -14.08 0.25
CA ILE A 286 -10.37 -13.61 0.27
C ILE A 286 -10.90 -13.62 -1.17
N ASP A 287 -12.02 -14.32 -1.40
CA ASP A 287 -12.68 -14.42 -2.71
C ASP A 287 -13.75 -13.31 -2.84
N ILE A 288 -13.29 -12.05 -2.78
CA ILE A 288 -14.07 -10.85 -3.06
C ILE A 288 -13.32 -10.09 -4.16
N PRO A 289 -14.01 -9.63 -5.23
CA PRO A 289 -13.39 -8.80 -6.26
C PRO A 289 -12.79 -7.52 -5.66
N VAL A 290 -11.58 -7.18 -6.08
CA VAL A 290 -10.90 -5.93 -5.68
C VAL A 290 -11.61 -4.72 -6.28
N VAL A 291 -12.08 -4.84 -7.52
CA VAL A 291 -12.88 -3.83 -8.21
C VAL A 291 -14.31 -4.37 -8.33
N ASP A 292 -15.14 -4.08 -7.34
CA ASP A 292 -16.55 -4.42 -7.35
C ASP A 292 -17.41 -3.30 -7.97
N GLU A 293 -18.73 -3.47 -7.98
CA GLU A 293 -19.67 -2.47 -8.53
C GLU A 293 -19.56 -1.10 -7.86
N ARG A 294 -19.13 -1.06 -6.62
CA ARG A 294 -18.99 0.18 -5.83
C ARG A 294 -17.70 0.90 -6.20
N GLU A 295 -16.58 0.19 -6.31
CA GLU A 295 -15.33 0.76 -6.80
C GLU A 295 -15.50 1.26 -8.23
N VAL A 296 -16.19 0.52 -9.11
CA VAL A 296 -16.55 0.98 -10.46
C VAL A 296 -17.33 2.29 -10.40
N PHE A 297 -18.36 2.37 -9.53
CA PHE A 297 -19.14 3.58 -9.35
C PHE A 297 -18.27 4.75 -8.84
N ASP A 298 -17.42 4.53 -7.86
CA ASP A 298 -16.53 5.55 -7.32
C ASP A 298 -15.53 6.05 -8.39
N ILE A 299 -14.96 5.14 -9.18
CA ILE A 299 -14.04 5.51 -10.27
C ILE A 299 -14.77 6.31 -11.36
N GLU A 300 -15.87 5.77 -11.91
CA GLU A 300 -16.54 6.38 -13.06
C GLU A 300 -17.32 7.66 -12.69
N LYS A 301 -17.86 7.75 -11.48
CA LYS A 301 -18.71 8.88 -11.07
C LYS A 301 -17.99 9.91 -10.23
N TRP A 302 -16.79 9.60 -9.72
CA TRP A 302 -16.03 10.57 -8.94
C TRP A 302 -14.61 10.77 -9.46
N ALA A 303 -13.77 9.74 -9.59
CA ALA A 303 -12.36 9.94 -10.00
C ALA A 303 -12.24 10.50 -11.41
N VAL A 304 -12.99 9.97 -12.37
CA VAL A 304 -12.97 10.41 -13.78
C VAL A 304 -13.49 11.83 -13.92
N PRO A 305 -14.68 12.21 -13.39
CA PRO A 305 -15.19 13.59 -13.50
C PRO A 305 -14.33 14.62 -12.76
N THR A 306 -13.74 14.28 -11.63
CA THR A 306 -12.87 15.18 -10.86
C THR A 306 -11.47 15.29 -11.44
N LYS A 307 -11.14 14.47 -12.46
CA LYS A 307 -9.82 14.37 -13.08
C LYS A 307 -8.74 14.07 -12.04
N ALA A 308 -8.99 13.06 -11.19
CA ALA A 308 -8.02 12.59 -10.23
C ALA A 308 -6.68 12.27 -10.93
N ASP A 309 -5.56 12.64 -10.34
CA ASP A 309 -4.24 12.31 -10.87
C ASP A 309 -3.89 10.84 -10.58
N TYR A 310 -4.33 10.34 -9.42
CA TYR A 310 -4.02 9.00 -8.92
C TYR A 310 -5.26 8.28 -8.41
N ILE A 311 -5.28 6.96 -8.60
CA ILE A 311 -6.13 6.04 -7.86
C ILE A 311 -5.21 5.12 -7.04
N ALA A 312 -5.31 5.17 -5.72
CA ALA A 312 -4.72 4.18 -4.83
C ALA A 312 -5.70 3.01 -4.71
N LEU A 313 -5.40 1.92 -5.41
CA LEU A 313 -6.26 0.74 -5.48
C LEU A 313 -5.98 -0.18 -4.30
N SER A 314 -6.95 -0.32 -3.42
CA SER A 314 -6.83 -1.09 -2.17
C SER A 314 -6.87 -2.59 -2.40
N PHE A 315 -6.12 -3.35 -1.59
CA PHE A 315 -6.11 -4.83 -1.54
C PHE A 315 -5.81 -5.51 -2.88
N VAL A 316 -4.94 -4.95 -3.71
CA VAL A 316 -4.55 -5.56 -4.98
C VAL A 316 -3.93 -6.94 -4.75
N GLN A 317 -4.47 -7.97 -5.39
CA GLN A 317 -4.04 -9.36 -5.26
C GLN A 317 -3.29 -9.88 -6.47
N CYS A 318 -3.59 -9.34 -7.67
CA CYS A 318 -2.99 -9.78 -8.94
C CYS A 318 -2.98 -8.66 -9.99
N ALA A 319 -2.29 -8.91 -11.10
CA ALA A 319 -2.22 -7.97 -12.22
C ALA A 319 -3.58 -7.67 -12.86
N ASP A 320 -4.51 -8.63 -12.82
CA ASP A 320 -5.85 -8.45 -13.41
C ASP A 320 -6.68 -7.42 -12.66
N ASP A 321 -6.50 -7.26 -11.34
CA ASP A 321 -7.17 -6.22 -10.55
C ASP A 321 -6.80 -4.83 -11.07
N VAL A 322 -5.53 -4.61 -11.39
CA VAL A 322 -5.02 -3.35 -11.94
C VAL A 322 -5.58 -3.09 -13.33
N ARG A 323 -5.62 -4.13 -14.18
CA ARG A 323 -6.19 -4.02 -15.52
C ARG A 323 -7.69 -3.71 -15.47
N GLU A 324 -8.42 -4.33 -14.53
CA GLU A 324 -9.85 -4.08 -14.35
C GLU A 324 -10.08 -2.62 -13.92
N CYS A 325 -9.38 -2.13 -12.90
CA CYS A 325 -9.44 -0.72 -12.51
C CYS A 325 -9.17 0.23 -13.69
N ARG A 326 -8.14 -0.06 -14.49
CA ARG A 326 -7.76 0.77 -15.64
C ARG A 326 -8.84 0.86 -16.73
N LYS A 327 -9.65 -0.18 -16.94
CA LYS A 327 -10.78 -0.15 -17.89
C LYS A 327 -11.81 0.92 -17.51
N HIS A 328 -12.06 1.08 -16.20
CA HIS A 328 -13.05 2.02 -15.68
C HIS A 328 -12.56 3.47 -15.62
N CYS A 329 -11.26 3.71 -15.84
CA CYS A 329 -10.72 5.08 -15.96
C CYS A 329 -11.14 5.80 -17.26
N GLY A 330 -11.89 5.16 -18.17
CA GLY A 330 -12.46 5.80 -19.35
C GLY A 330 -11.43 6.43 -20.31
N GLY A 331 -10.20 5.89 -20.36
CA GLY A 331 -9.12 6.43 -21.17
C GLY A 331 -8.48 7.72 -20.61
N GLN A 332 -8.87 8.18 -19.43
CA GLN A 332 -8.21 9.29 -18.75
C GLN A 332 -6.81 8.88 -18.28
N PRO A 333 -5.84 9.81 -18.23
CA PRO A 333 -4.45 9.50 -17.85
C PRO A 333 -4.28 9.39 -16.32
N ILE A 334 -5.22 8.72 -15.64
CA ILE A 334 -5.17 8.50 -14.21
C ILE A 334 -4.14 7.40 -13.93
N GLN A 335 -3.19 7.67 -13.05
CA GLN A 335 -2.17 6.70 -12.66
C GLN A 335 -2.69 5.81 -11.52
N ILE A 336 -2.50 4.49 -11.65
CA ILE A 336 -2.94 3.52 -10.65
C ILE A 336 -1.76 3.17 -9.76
N ILE A 337 -1.90 3.47 -8.47
CA ILE A 337 -0.97 3.12 -7.39
C ILE A 337 -1.56 1.91 -6.66
N SER A 338 -0.98 0.73 -6.86
CA SER A 338 -1.46 -0.49 -6.22
C SER A 338 -1.04 -0.54 -4.77
N LYS A 339 -1.99 -0.71 -3.86
CA LYS A 339 -1.74 -0.88 -2.43
C LYS A 339 -1.48 -2.35 -2.13
N ILE A 340 -0.34 -2.64 -1.52
CA ILE A 340 0.05 -3.99 -1.12
C ILE A 340 -0.28 -4.15 0.36
N GLU A 341 -1.35 -4.89 0.61
CA GLU A 341 -2.03 -4.99 1.91
C GLU A 341 -2.23 -6.43 2.38
N SER A 342 -1.86 -7.43 1.55
CA SER A 342 -2.10 -8.84 1.82
C SER A 342 -0.90 -9.72 1.46
N VAL A 343 -0.90 -10.95 2.00
CA VAL A 343 0.08 -11.99 1.63
C VAL A 343 0.01 -12.31 0.14
N GLU A 344 -1.19 -12.33 -0.45
CA GLU A 344 -1.37 -12.60 -1.88
C GLU A 344 -0.78 -11.50 -2.74
N GLY A 345 -1.02 -10.21 -2.39
CA GLY A 345 -0.39 -9.07 -3.05
C GLY A 345 1.14 -9.11 -2.97
N MET A 346 1.69 -9.56 -1.83
CA MET A 346 3.14 -9.77 -1.67
C MET A 346 3.68 -10.89 -2.56
N ARG A 347 2.95 -12.01 -2.69
CA ARG A 347 3.36 -13.14 -3.55
C ARG A 347 3.38 -12.76 -5.02
N ASN A 348 2.37 -12.02 -5.45
CA ASN A 348 2.15 -11.61 -6.82
C ASN A 348 2.77 -10.23 -7.14
N PHE A 349 3.63 -9.72 -6.26
CA PHE A 349 4.16 -8.37 -6.32
C PHE A 349 4.76 -8.00 -7.69
N ASP A 350 5.53 -8.88 -8.30
CA ASP A 350 6.25 -8.58 -9.55
C ASP A 350 5.30 -8.41 -10.74
N GLU A 351 4.18 -9.16 -10.78
CA GLU A 351 3.18 -9.00 -11.82
C GLU A 351 2.29 -7.77 -11.58
N ILE A 352 1.96 -7.48 -10.32
CA ILE A 352 1.24 -6.27 -9.93
C ILE A 352 2.06 -5.04 -10.28
N LEU A 353 3.36 -5.03 -9.91
CA LEU A 353 4.27 -3.95 -10.23
C LEU A 353 4.38 -3.70 -11.74
N ALA A 354 4.36 -4.76 -12.56
CA ALA A 354 4.45 -4.62 -14.01
C ALA A 354 3.27 -3.84 -14.60
N GLU A 355 2.05 -4.04 -14.10
CA GLU A 355 0.82 -3.40 -14.59
C GLU A 355 0.50 -2.05 -13.92
N SER A 356 1.02 -1.79 -12.72
CA SER A 356 0.79 -0.57 -11.95
C SER A 356 1.66 0.60 -12.45
N ASP A 357 1.21 1.84 -12.23
CA ASP A 357 2.01 3.04 -12.43
C ASP A 357 2.84 3.38 -11.19
N GLY A 358 2.41 2.92 -10.03
CA GLY A 358 3.12 3.04 -8.75
C GLY A 358 2.69 1.98 -7.75
N ILE A 359 3.35 1.94 -6.61
CA ILE A 359 3.05 1.04 -5.48
C ILE A 359 2.87 1.86 -4.21
N MET A 360 1.97 1.43 -3.34
CA MET A 360 1.88 1.93 -1.97
C MET A 360 2.13 0.79 -0.98
N VAL A 361 3.10 0.99 -0.09
CA VAL A 361 3.34 0.12 1.06
C VAL A 361 2.33 0.52 2.13
N ALA A 362 1.20 -0.16 2.19
CA ALA A 362 0.12 0.13 3.12
C ALA A 362 0.31 -0.71 4.40
N ARG A 363 1.11 -0.18 5.32
CA ARG A 363 1.65 -0.91 6.48
C ARG A 363 0.59 -1.33 7.49
N GLY A 364 -0.53 -0.62 7.59
CA GLY A 364 -1.63 -0.95 8.50
C GLY A 364 -2.19 -2.33 8.26
N ASP A 365 -2.83 -2.53 7.11
CA ASP A 365 -3.44 -3.81 6.74
C ASP A 365 -2.40 -4.89 6.49
N LEU A 366 -1.28 -4.57 5.86
CA LEU A 366 -0.19 -5.53 5.67
C LEU A 366 0.36 -6.05 7.01
N GLY A 367 0.37 -5.21 8.05
CA GLY A 367 0.80 -5.58 9.40
C GLY A 367 -0.14 -6.54 10.11
N MET A 368 -1.38 -6.67 9.62
CA MET A 368 -2.31 -7.70 10.09
C MET A 368 -2.11 -9.03 9.35
N GLU A 369 -1.49 -9.01 8.18
CA GLU A 369 -1.33 -10.16 7.29
C GLU A 369 0.02 -10.87 7.42
N ILE A 370 1.08 -10.15 7.77
CA ILE A 370 2.43 -10.70 7.97
C ILE A 370 2.93 -10.40 9.39
N PRO A 371 3.92 -11.14 9.92
CA PRO A 371 4.50 -10.82 11.22
C PRO A 371 4.97 -9.36 11.28
N MET A 372 4.53 -8.62 12.29
CA MET A 372 4.75 -7.18 12.41
C MET A 372 6.24 -6.81 12.35
N GLU A 373 7.10 -7.63 12.93
CA GLU A 373 8.55 -7.45 12.90
C GLU A 373 9.18 -7.67 11.51
N LYS A 374 8.39 -8.09 10.50
CA LYS A 374 8.82 -8.29 9.11
C LYS A 374 8.39 -7.18 8.17
N ILE A 375 7.53 -6.26 8.60
CA ILE A 375 7.02 -5.16 7.76
C ILE A 375 8.15 -4.33 7.16
N PHE A 376 9.21 -4.02 7.94
CA PHE A 376 10.34 -3.26 7.44
C PHE A 376 11.06 -3.96 6.27
N MET A 377 11.12 -5.31 6.29
CA MET A 377 11.71 -6.07 5.17
C MET A 377 10.84 -5.99 3.93
N ALA A 378 9.50 -6.12 4.10
CA ALA A 378 8.54 -5.96 3.02
C ALA A 378 8.63 -4.56 2.41
N GLN A 379 8.65 -3.51 3.23
CA GLN A 379 8.84 -2.12 2.81
C GLN A 379 10.09 -1.96 1.95
N LYS A 380 11.24 -2.38 2.46
CA LYS A 380 12.54 -2.25 1.75
C LYS A 380 12.52 -3.01 0.42
N MET A 381 11.98 -4.23 0.40
CA MET A 381 11.87 -5.03 -0.83
C MET A 381 10.97 -4.35 -1.86
N MET A 382 9.79 -3.86 -1.45
CA MET A 382 8.86 -3.17 -2.34
C MET A 382 9.46 -1.88 -2.89
N ILE A 383 10.06 -1.04 -2.03
CA ILE A 383 10.72 0.20 -2.45
C ILE A 383 11.79 -0.11 -3.48
N GLN A 384 12.68 -1.05 -3.19
CA GLN A 384 13.78 -1.40 -4.06
C GLN A 384 13.33 -1.87 -5.44
N LYS A 385 12.37 -2.81 -5.49
CA LYS A 385 11.83 -3.32 -6.77
C LYS A 385 11.10 -2.24 -7.56
N THR A 386 10.31 -1.40 -6.88
CA THR A 386 9.56 -0.32 -7.53
C THR A 386 10.50 0.75 -8.10
N LYS A 387 11.53 1.13 -7.35
CA LYS A 387 12.57 2.07 -7.84
C LYS A 387 13.35 1.48 -9.00
N ALA A 388 13.70 0.20 -8.97
CA ALA A 388 14.36 -0.48 -10.08
C ALA A 388 13.49 -0.52 -11.35
N ALA A 389 12.17 -0.55 -11.20
CA ALA A 389 11.21 -0.45 -12.30
C ALA A 389 10.97 1.00 -12.78
N GLY A 390 11.54 2.01 -12.13
CA GLY A 390 11.35 3.43 -12.45
C GLY A 390 9.94 3.94 -12.16
N LYS A 391 9.24 3.32 -11.19
CA LYS A 391 7.86 3.65 -10.82
C LYS A 391 7.80 4.34 -9.45
N ILE A 392 6.66 5.03 -9.20
CA ILE A 392 6.41 5.76 -7.95
C ILE A 392 6.20 4.79 -6.81
N ILE A 393 6.76 5.10 -5.64
CA ILE A 393 6.55 4.35 -4.38
C ILE A 393 6.15 5.28 -3.26
N VAL A 394 5.05 4.94 -2.59
CA VAL A 394 4.51 5.65 -1.43
C VAL A 394 4.62 4.76 -0.20
N THR A 395 5.18 5.29 0.90
CA THR A 395 5.11 4.61 2.21
C THR A 395 4.00 5.23 3.04
N ALA A 396 3.10 4.40 3.52
CA ALA A 396 1.86 4.82 4.15
C ALA A 396 1.60 4.12 5.49
N THR A 397 0.74 4.73 6.28
CA THR A 397 0.18 4.29 7.56
C THR A 397 1.16 4.37 8.72
N GLU A 398 0.69 4.92 9.83
CA GLU A 398 1.43 5.04 11.09
C GLU A 398 2.80 5.74 10.96
N MET A 399 2.86 6.78 10.11
CA MET A 399 4.10 7.54 9.94
C MET A 399 4.40 8.42 11.15
N LEU A 400 3.39 9.16 11.63
CA LEU A 400 3.46 10.05 12.78
C LEU A 400 2.21 9.92 13.68
N ALA A 401 1.70 8.70 13.87
CA ALA A 401 0.41 8.42 14.52
C ALA A 401 0.27 9.05 15.92
N SER A 402 1.35 9.13 16.71
CA SER A 402 1.30 9.77 18.01
C SER A 402 0.94 11.26 17.96
N MET A 403 1.08 11.91 16.79
CA MET A 403 0.75 13.30 16.60
C MET A 403 -0.76 13.56 16.38
N GLU A 404 -1.59 12.52 16.31
CA GLU A 404 -3.05 12.69 16.44
C GLU A 404 -3.42 13.43 17.72
N ASP A 405 -2.71 13.14 18.81
CA ASP A 405 -2.97 13.69 20.14
C ASP A 405 -1.81 14.56 20.68
N LYS A 406 -0.58 14.35 20.21
CA LYS A 406 0.64 15.03 20.69
C LYS A 406 1.13 16.09 19.72
N PRO A 407 1.79 17.16 20.20
CA PRO A 407 2.33 18.21 19.34
C PRO A 407 3.63 17.82 18.63
N PHE A 408 4.29 16.72 19.03
CA PHE A 408 5.55 16.23 18.47
C PHE A 408 5.50 14.71 18.29
N PRO A 409 6.18 14.16 17.26
CA PRO A 409 6.28 12.73 17.07
C PRO A 409 7.18 12.10 18.15
N THR A 410 7.07 10.81 18.30
CA THR A 410 8.06 10.03 19.03
C THR A 410 9.38 9.96 18.24
N ARG A 411 10.48 9.66 18.93
CA ARG A 411 11.77 9.45 18.25
C ARG A 411 11.73 8.24 17.29
N ALA A 412 10.94 7.22 17.63
CA ALA A 412 10.74 6.05 16.77
C ALA A 412 10.06 6.44 15.46
N GLU A 413 8.98 7.22 15.51
CA GLU A 413 8.28 7.71 14.31
C GLU A 413 9.18 8.62 13.46
N ALA A 414 9.94 9.52 14.08
CA ALA A 414 10.89 10.34 13.34
C ALA A 414 11.95 9.50 12.62
N CYS A 415 12.45 8.44 13.27
CA CYS A 415 13.38 7.50 12.64
C CYS A 415 12.70 6.68 11.54
N ASP A 416 11.43 6.31 11.70
CA ASP A 416 10.68 5.54 10.71
C ASP A 416 10.48 6.35 9.42
N VAL A 417 10.03 7.61 9.53
CA VAL A 417 9.91 8.51 8.37
C VAL A 417 11.28 8.69 7.68
N ALA A 418 12.34 8.93 8.46
CA ALA A 418 13.68 9.06 7.92
C ALA A 418 14.12 7.78 7.19
N ASN A 419 13.87 6.59 7.75
CA ASN A 419 14.16 5.33 7.08
C ASN A 419 13.37 5.15 5.78
N ALA A 420 12.08 5.46 5.76
CA ALA A 420 11.27 5.38 4.54
C ALA A 420 11.85 6.26 3.41
N VAL A 421 12.29 7.48 3.75
CA VAL A 421 12.94 8.40 2.82
C VAL A 421 14.30 7.88 2.36
N LEU A 422 15.12 7.38 3.29
CA LEU A 422 16.45 6.80 3.01
C LEU A 422 16.36 5.51 2.17
N ASP A 423 15.30 4.72 2.35
CA ASP A 423 15.01 3.54 1.54
C ASP A 423 14.69 3.90 0.08
N GLY A 424 14.30 5.16 -0.19
CA GLY A 424 14.03 5.68 -1.52
C GLY A 424 12.54 5.91 -1.83
N SER A 425 11.67 6.06 -0.82
CA SER A 425 10.26 6.43 -1.04
C SER A 425 10.16 7.77 -1.77
N ASP A 426 9.33 7.82 -2.81
CA ASP A 426 9.02 9.06 -3.54
C ASP A 426 8.05 9.93 -2.76
N ALA A 427 7.18 9.31 -1.98
CA ALA A 427 6.24 9.99 -1.10
C ALA A 427 6.03 9.26 0.22
N VAL A 428 5.65 10.00 1.26
CA VAL A 428 5.14 9.51 2.54
C VAL A 428 3.72 10.02 2.75
N MET A 429 2.87 9.19 3.37
CA MET A 429 1.45 9.52 3.54
C MET A 429 1.10 9.71 5.02
N LEU A 430 0.45 10.83 5.31
CA LEU A 430 -0.20 11.11 6.59
C LEU A 430 -1.69 10.76 6.48
N SER A 431 -2.18 9.96 7.40
CA SER A 431 -3.56 9.43 7.44
C SER A 431 -4.41 10.17 8.48
N SER A 432 -4.70 9.53 9.60
CA SER A 432 -5.48 10.10 10.72
C SER A 432 -4.80 11.27 11.42
N GLU A 433 -3.49 11.39 11.27
CA GLU A 433 -2.68 12.48 11.82
C GLU A 433 -3.20 13.85 11.37
N VAL A 434 -3.71 13.95 10.14
CA VAL A 434 -4.17 15.22 9.55
C VAL A 434 -5.66 15.23 9.17
N ALA A 435 -6.36 14.09 9.27
CA ALA A 435 -7.76 13.92 8.88
C ALA A 435 -8.78 14.49 9.89
#